data_ccd3f288c07ba362f372705c064323ed
#
_entry.id   ccd3f288c07ba362f372705c064323ed
#
_cell.length_a   1.000
_cell.length_b   1.000
_cell.length_c   1.000
_cell.angle_alpha   90.00
_cell.angle_beta   90.00
_cell.angle_gamma   90.00
#
_symmetry.space_group_name_H-M   'P 1'
#
loop_
_entity.id
_entity.type
_entity.pdbx_description
1 polymer ?
#
loop_
_entity_poly.entity_id
_entity_poly.type
_entity_poly.pdbx_seq_one_letter_code
_entity_poly.pdbx_strand_id
1 'polypeptide(L)'
;MNWLALLKLPSRIAAVLAGVGILGGVFSPASAEAGYRKVPEKYQDVDVQVLQSGPTLLFSDSPEMVYDNGILYKDVVEGEGRVFFHHVNGTKNTRKLAILMRPVDKRATITWGCRGIGDPDKRYYISARKGQTRYFNEYKELLKKAHKNELEEKRENSKKNRINKNEIPEYSFYRKVPDLPLTTLARGEYLEVLSQARNMQHAGARLKPEQLLTGMFDFYTNHPVEIVIMMCNPEEDVDKFSREGILLPMDEHPLRGTYRNADLTYIVKKPVQMKWYQAKALCMASSDDPYYLTGIDSMTGKTTQNHGNYGVVYHLVYSVAGEHPIQLGINPWGGEFYGTGMMISEGKAAIVNIPGKNLFFGKGDEVDDVFTHLPNHKRIDAEFIWSPPGASNLPIRAFWTVNRLENSKKS
;
A
#
# COMPACT_ATOMS: atom_id res chain seq x y z
N MET A 1 -23.49 14.02 -5.54
CA MET A 1 -22.65 13.62 -6.68
C MET A 1 -22.74 12.10 -6.80
N ASN A 2 -23.13 11.60 -7.95
CA ASN A 2 -23.61 10.23 -8.12
C ASN A 2 -22.42 9.25 -8.17
N TRP A 3 -22.12 8.55 -7.07
CA TRP A 3 -21.04 7.57 -6.92
C TRP A 3 -21.10 6.38 -7.89
N LEU A 4 -22.27 6.15 -8.50
CA LEU A 4 -22.46 5.16 -9.57
C LEU A 4 -21.63 5.42 -10.84
N ALA A 5 -21.09 6.62 -11.01
CA ALA A 5 -20.19 6.93 -12.12
C ALA A 5 -18.74 6.45 -11.89
N LEU A 6 -18.32 6.25 -10.64
CA LEU A 6 -16.98 5.77 -10.29
C LEU A 6 -16.84 4.24 -10.43
N LEU A 7 -17.94 3.51 -10.25
CA LEU A 7 -17.98 2.05 -10.51
C LEU A 7 -18.07 1.71 -12.01
N LYS A 8 -18.39 2.70 -12.84
CA LYS A 8 -18.17 2.69 -14.28
C LYS A 8 -16.81 3.29 -14.66
N LEU A 9 -15.78 3.07 -13.82
CA LEU A 9 -14.43 3.03 -14.37
C LEU A 9 -14.53 2.11 -15.58
N PRO A 10 -14.16 2.61 -16.78
CA PRO A 10 -14.49 1.90 -17.99
C PRO A 10 -14.02 0.46 -17.82
N SER A 11 -14.78 -0.46 -18.35
CA SER A 11 -14.47 -1.87 -18.54
C SER A 11 -13.01 -2.19 -18.91
N ARG A 12 -12.16 -1.21 -18.98
CA ARG A 12 -10.74 -1.18 -19.27
C ARG A 12 -9.86 -1.66 -18.11
N ILE A 13 -10.21 -1.44 -16.83
CA ILE A 13 -9.48 -2.04 -15.70
C ILE A 13 -9.91 -3.51 -15.55
N ALA A 14 -11.18 -3.81 -15.73
CA ALA A 14 -11.66 -5.19 -15.84
C ALA A 14 -11.12 -5.90 -17.09
N ALA A 15 -10.89 -5.18 -18.20
CA ALA A 15 -10.33 -5.76 -19.43
C ALA A 15 -8.86 -6.15 -19.30
N VAL A 16 -8.08 -5.48 -18.45
CA VAL A 16 -6.70 -5.91 -18.14
C VAL A 16 -6.70 -7.29 -17.46
N LEU A 17 -7.76 -7.63 -16.73
CA LEU A 17 -7.92 -8.92 -16.08
C LEU A 17 -8.67 -9.98 -16.95
N ALA A 18 -9.45 -9.56 -17.95
CA ALA A 18 -10.33 -10.44 -18.74
C ALA A 18 -9.68 -11.09 -19.98
N GLY A 19 -8.47 -10.70 -20.34
CA GLY A 19 -7.75 -11.16 -21.54
C GLY A 19 -6.83 -12.37 -21.32
N VAL A 20 -7.25 -13.43 -20.64
CA VAL A 20 -6.41 -14.62 -20.44
C VAL A 20 -6.61 -15.63 -21.57
N GLY A 21 -5.86 -15.45 -22.65
CA GLY A 21 -5.47 -16.55 -23.54
C GLY A 21 -4.10 -17.08 -23.07
N ILE A 22 -4.05 -18.35 -22.75
CA ILE A 22 -2.82 -19.05 -22.34
C ILE A 22 -1.87 -19.11 -23.54
N LEU A 23 -0.87 -18.23 -23.57
CA LEU A 23 0.34 -18.41 -24.35
C LEU A 23 1.53 -18.08 -23.44
N GLY A 24 2.37 -19.09 -23.24
CA GLY A 24 3.55 -19.03 -22.38
C GLY A 24 4.60 -18.05 -22.90
N GLY A 25 4.51 -16.82 -22.47
CA GLY A 25 5.57 -15.82 -22.59
C GLY A 25 6.33 -15.74 -21.28
N VAL A 26 7.62 -15.96 -21.30
CA VAL A 26 8.53 -15.81 -20.17
C VAL A 26 8.60 -14.33 -19.82
N PHE A 27 7.91 -13.91 -18.76
CA PHE A 27 8.14 -12.61 -18.13
C PHE A 27 9.42 -12.72 -17.30
N SER A 28 10.53 -12.25 -17.84
CA SER A 28 11.65 -11.85 -17.00
C SER A 28 11.33 -10.45 -16.45
N PRO A 29 11.28 -10.22 -15.13
CA PRO A 29 11.56 -8.88 -14.65
C PRO A 29 12.94 -8.53 -15.23
N ALA A 30 13.03 -7.41 -15.92
CA ALA A 30 14.29 -7.00 -16.53
C ALA A 30 15.33 -6.85 -15.41
N SER A 31 16.08 -7.90 -15.15
CA SER A 31 17.26 -7.85 -14.34
C SER A 31 18.36 -7.22 -15.18
N ALA A 32 18.35 -5.90 -15.28
CA ALA A 32 19.47 -5.18 -15.84
C ALA A 32 20.70 -5.48 -14.97
N GLU A 33 21.77 -5.86 -15.60
CA GLU A 33 23.07 -5.94 -14.95
C GLU A 33 23.45 -4.58 -14.38
N ALA A 34 23.87 -4.64 -13.12
CA ALA A 34 24.66 -3.69 -12.36
C ALA A 34 24.73 -2.24 -12.86
N GLY A 35 23.81 -1.41 -12.48
CA GLY A 35 23.94 0.05 -12.58
C GLY A 35 22.57 0.70 -12.75
N TYR A 36 22.26 1.64 -11.87
CA TYR A 36 21.10 2.51 -12.07
C TYR A 36 21.34 3.38 -13.29
N ARG A 37 20.29 3.60 -14.08
CA ARG A 37 20.31 4.65 -15.10
C ARG A 37 20.23 6.01 -14.41
N LYS A 38 20.80 7.03 -15.07
CA LYS A 38 20.58 8.41 -14.64
C LYS A 38 19.25 8.94 -15.14
N VAL A 39 18.67 9.86 -14.39
CA VAL A 39 17.50 10.63 -14.81
C VAL A 39 17.80 11.30 -16.16
N PRO A 40 16.91 11.19 -17.14
CA PRO A 40 17.04 11.90 -18.40
C PRO A 40 17.14 13.41 -18.18
N GLU A 41 18.06 14.09 -18.86
CA GLU A 41 18.23 15.55 -18.75
C GLU A 41 16.96 16.33 -19.13
N LYS A 42 16.17 15.77 -20.07
CA LYS A 42 14.92 16.36 -20.52
C LYS A 42 13.81 15.32 -20.50
N TYR A 43 12.72 15.67 -19.88
CA TYR A 43 11.49 14.88 -19.87
C TYR A 43 10.26 15.78 -19.99
N GLN A 44 9.14 15.18 -20.35
CA GLN A 44 7.83 15.85 -20.39
C GLN A 44 6.97 15.28 -19.26
N ASP A 45 6.28 16.18 -18.57
CA ASP A 45 5.28 15.76 -17.57
C ASP A 45 4.10 15.05 -18.23
N VAL A 46 3.59 14.07 -17.54
CA VAL A 46 2.42 13.29 -17.98
C VAL A 46 1.14 13.92 -17.39
N ASP A 47 0.18 14.23 -18.26
CA ASP A 47 -1.12 14.72 -17.82
C ASP A 47 -1.97 13.59 -17.25
N VAL A 48 -2.40 13.75 -16.00
CA VAL A 48 -3.17 12.75 -15.25
C VAL A 48 -4.49 13.32 -14.75
N GLN A 49 -5.45 12.43 -14.57
CA GLN A 49 -6.62 12.65 -13.73
C GLN A 49 -6.38 11.91 -12.42
N VAL A 50 -6.61 12.57 -11.29
CA VAL A 50 -6.47 11.96 -9.97
C VAL A 50 -7.86 11.74 -9.37
N LEU A 51 -8.07 10.53 -8.87
CA LEU A 51 -9.26 10.14 -8.12
C LEU A 51 -8.85 9.71 -6.73
N GLN A 52 -9.59 10.13 -5.73
CA GLN A 52 -9.39 9.75 -4.34
C GLN A 52 -10.52 8.82 -3.90
N SER A 53 -10.18 7.68 -3.30
CA SER A 53 -11.13 6.66 -2.86
C SER A 53 -10.49 5.77 -1.77
N GLY A 54 -11.10 4.62 -1.48
CA GLY A 54 -10.53 3.60 -0.60
C GLY A 54 -10.84 3.79 0.88
N PRO A 55 -10.11 3.09 1.75
CA PRO A 55 -10.43 2.98 3.17
C PRO A 55 -10.13 4.27 3.95
N THR A 56 -10.67 4.34 5.16
CA THR A 56 -10.23 5.29 6.19
C THR A 56 -8.90 4.80 6.76
N LEU A 57 -7.84 5.60 6.62
CA LEU A 57 -6.50 5.31 7.12
C LEU A 57 -6.33 5.86 8.53
N LEU A 58 -6.02 4.98 9.48
CA LEU A 58 -5.41 5.34 10.76
C LEU A 58 -3.90 5.26 10.59
N PHE A 59 -3.25 6.39 10.68
CA PHE A 59 -1.81 6.53 10.51
C PHE A 59 -1.14 6.89 11.83
N SER A 60 -0.18 6.08 12.26
CA SER A 60 0.56 6.24 13.51
C SER A 60 2.05 6.07 13.28
N ASP A 61 2.77 7.19 13.24
CA ASP A 61 4.21 7.28 13.05
C ASP A 61 4.85 8.32 13.99
N SER A 62 4.06 9.03 14.77
CA SER A 62 4.54 10.04 15.72
C SER A 62 3.99 9.77 17.12
N PRO A 63 4.91 9.62 18.15
CA PRO A 63 6.36 9.66 18.01
C PRO A 63 6.91 8.42 17.31
N GLU A 64 7.85 8.61 16.37
CA GLU A 64 8.53 7.48 15.72
C GLU A 64 9.39 6.72 16.74
N MET A 65 10.27 7.44 17.43
CA MET A 65 11.10 6.88 18.51
C MET A 65 10.36 6.98 19.85
N VAL A 66 9.94 5.85 20.38
CA VAL A 66 9.11 5.77 21.60
C VAL A 66 9.98 5.51 22.82
N TYR A 67 10.08 6.49 23.73
CA TYR A 67 10.90 6.41 24.93
C TYR A 67 10.12 6.02 26.19
N ASP A 68 8.80 6.13 26.18
CA ASP A 68 7.92 5.85 27.32
C ASP A 68 6.79 4.87 26.95
N ASN A 69 6.22 4.21 27.94
CA ASN A 69 4.99 3.46 27.75
C ASN A 69 3.81 4.42 27.56
N GLY A 70 2.97 4.17 26.58
CA GLY A 70 1.78 4.99 26.35
C GLY A 70 1.01 4.62 25.10
N ILE A 71 -0.10 5.32 24.91
CA ILE A 71 -0.94 5.25 23.71
C ILE A 71 -0.34 6.16 22.66
N LEU A 72 -0.01 5.59 21.51
CA LEU A 72 0.60 6.26 20.36
C LEU A 72 -0.46 6.92 19.50
N TYR A 73 -1.54 6.18 19.20
CA TYR A 73 -2.69 6.69 18.47
C TYR A 73 -3.95 5.86 18.79
N LYS A 74 -5.11 6.48 18.73
CA LYS A 74 -6.39 5.78 18.78
C LYS A 74 -7.48 6.54 18.03
N ASP A 75 -8.39 5.80 17.40
CA ASP A 75 -9.59 6.34 16.78
C ASP A 75 -10.64 5.23 16.57
N VAL A 76 -11.82 5.63 16.10
CA VAL A 76 -12.95 4.74 15.79
C VAL A 76 -13.18 4.69 14.30
N VAL A 77 -13.33 3.47 13.77
CA VAL A 77 -13.63 3.24 12.35
C VAL A 77 -14.89 2.40 12.20
N GLU A 78 -15.72 2.76 11.22
CA GLU A 78 -16.82 1.98 10.70
C GLU A 78 -16.70 1.88 9.17
N GLY A 79 -16.96 0.70 8.61
CA GLY A 79 -16.76 0.43 7.18
C GLY A 79 -15.34 0.00 6.84
N GLU A 80 -14.82 0.45 5.70
CA GLU A 80 -13.47 0.11 5.25
C GLU A 80 -12.42 0.92 6.01
N GLY A 81 -11.47 0.19 6.63
CA GLY A 81 -10.38 0.76 7.40
C GLY A 81 -9.03 0.21 6.96
N ARG A 82 -8.01 1.03 7.13
CA ARG A 82 -6.60 0.69 7.00
C ARG A 82 -5.86 1.23 8.22
N VAL A 83 -4.97 0.42 8.77
CA VAL A 83 -4.00 0.89 9.76
C VAL A 83 -2.62 0.84 9.14
N PHE A 84 -1.87 1.94 9.26
CA PHE A 84 -0.43 1.99 9.04
C PHE A 84 0.24 2.43 10.33
N PHE A 85 1.29 1.72 10.73
CA PHE A 85 2.07 2.05 11.93
C PHE A 85 3.56 1.89 11.68
N HIS A 86 4.36 2.75 12.34
CA HIS A 86 5.82 2.76 12.19
C HIS A 86 6.44 3.31 13.48
N HIS A 87 6.92 2.41 14.37
CA HIS A 87 7.44 2.82 15.68
C HIS A 87 8.68 2.05 16.07
N VAL A 88 9.62 2.76 16.67
CA VAL A 88 10.88 2.26 17.19
C VAL A 88 10.85 2.22 18.72
N ASN A 89 11.33 1.14 19.32
CA ASN A 89 11.56 1.10 20.75
C ASN A 89 12.83 1.89 21.12
N GLY A 90 12.66 3.12 21.55
CA GLY A 90 13.76 4.02 22.01
C GLY A 90 14.22 3.75 23.44
N THR A 91 13.59 2.82 24.16
CA THR A 91 13.94 2.51 25.54
C THR A 91 15.11 1.53 25.65
N LYS A 92 15.68 1.39 26.84
CA LYS A 92 16.77 0.41 27.13
C LYS A 92 16.25 -1.01 27.35
N ASN A 93 14.95 -1.23 27.45
CA ASN A 93 14.32 -2.51 27.75
C ASN A 93 13.47 -2.99 26.58
N THR A 94 13.19 -4.29 26.53
CA THR A 94 12.20 -4.83 25.59
C THR A 94 10.84 -4.21 25.88
N ARG A 95 10.13 -3.79 24.82
CA ARG A 95 8.75 -3.29 24.86
C ARG A 95 7.85 -4.12 23.97
N LYS A 96 6.56 -4.03 24.20
CA LYS A 96 5.53 -4.58 23.34
C LYS A 96 4.85 -3.45 22.58
N LEU A 97 4.86 -3.51 21.24
CA LEU A 97 3.95 -2.73 20.40
C LEU A 97 2.67 -3.55 20.26
N ALA A 98 1.55 -2.99 20.68
CA ALA A 98 0.26 -3.64 20.61
C ALA A 98 -0.73 -2.79 19.80
N ILE A 99 -1.59 -3.46 19.03
CA ILE A 99 -2.74 -2.85 18.36
C ILE A 99 -3.97 -3.62 18.83
N LEU A 100 -4.85 -2.92 19.53
CA LEU A 100 -6.07 -3.47 20.07
C LEU A 100 -7.25 -2.98 19.23
N MET A 101 -8.18 -3.87 18.91
CA MET A 101 -9.47 -3.55 18.30
C MET A 101 -10.59 -4.03 19.21
N ARG A 102 -11.58 -3.16 19.47
CA ARG A 102 -12.78 -3.53 20.26
C ARG A 102 -14.03 -2.83 19.74
N PRO A 103 -15.20 -3.51 19.76
CA PRO A 103 -16.48 -2.87 19.43
C PRO A 103 -16.81 -1.73 20.39
N VAL A 104 -17.34 -0.62 19.84
CA VAL A 104 -17.74 0.54 20.65
C VAL A 104 -19.05 0.25 21.42
N ASP A 105 -20.11 -0.11 20.70
CA ASP A 105 -21.45 -0.20 21.28
C ASP A 105 -22.01 -1.62 21.31
N LYS A 106 -21.87 -2.35 20.23
CA LYS A 106 -22.49 -3.67 20.02
C LYS A 106 -21.52 -4.62 19.34
N ARG A 107 -21.91 -5.88 19.18
CA ARG A 107 -21.13 -6.86 18.41
C ARG A 107 -20.71 -6.29 17.07
N ALA A 108 -19.43 -6.46 16.72
CA ALA A 108 -18.88 -6.12 15.44
C ALA A 108 -18.23 -7.34 14.76
N THR A 109 -18.37 -7.43 13.45
CA THR A 109 -17.65 -8.41 12.63
C THR A 109 -16.61 -7.69 11.78
N ILE A 110 -15.37 -8.10 11.94
CA ILE A 110 -14.21 -7.58 11.21
C ILE A 110 -13.91 -8.58 10.08
N THR A 111 -13.97 -8.11 8.85
CA THR A 111 -13.55 -8.85 7.67
C THR A 111 -12.14 -8.40 7.30
N TRP A 112 -11.20 -9.32 7.27
CA TRP A 112 -9.79 -9.01 7.02
C TRP A 112 -9.47 -8.92 5.55
N GLY A 113 -8.79 -7.82 5.17
CA GLY A 113 -8.21 -7.62 3.85
C GLY A 113 -6.72 -7.96 3.80
N CYS A 114 -5.96 -7.15 3.07
CA CYS A 114 -4.52 -7.31 2.94
C CYS A 114 -3.80 -7.00 4.25
N ARG A 115 -2.79 -7.80 4.57
CA ARG A 115 -1.96 -7.59 5.77
C ARG A 115 -0.48 -7.72 5.42
N GLY A 116 0.28 -6.71 5.76
CA GLY A 116 1.72 -6.70 5.58
C GLY A 116 2.42 -6.10 6.78
N ILE A 117 2.91 -6.95 7.68
CA ILE A 117 3.64 -6.55 8.88
C ILE A 117 5.10 -6.98 8.72
N GLY A 118 6.03 -6.05 8.94
CA GLY A 118 7.47 -6.30 8.95
C GLY A 118 7.89 -7.24 10.08
N ASP A 119 9.18 -7.52 10.16
CA ASP A 119 9.76 -8.14 11.34
C ASP A 119 10.45 -7.06 12.17
N PRO A 120 10.49 -7.19 13.52
CA PRO A 120 11.29 -6.29 14.34
C PRO A 120 12.76 -6.29 13.90
N ASP A 121 13.28 -5.15 13.45
CA ASP A 121 14.67 -5.02 12.97
C ASP A 121 15.24 -3.64 13.32
N LYS A 122 16.56 -3.56 13.56
CA LYS A 122 17.26 -2.28 13.69
C LYS A 122 17.53 -1.63 12.33
N ARG A 123 17.48 -2.38 11.27
CA ARG A 123 17.55 -1.87 9.89
C ARG A 123 16.14 -1.58 9.41
N TYR A 124 15.65 -0.39 9.64
CA TYR A 124 14.26 0.05 9.46
C TYR A 124 13.72 -0.25 8.06
N TYR A 125 14.52 0.03 7.03
CA TYR A 125 14.17 -0.26 5.63
C TYR A 125 13.93 -1.75 5.35
N ILE A 126 14.59 -2.67 6.07
CA ILE A 126 14.36 -4.11 5.95
C ILE A 126 12.96 -4.49 6.47
N SER A 127 12.60 -3.99 7.66
CA SER A 127 11.27 -4.19 8.23
C SER A 127 10.19 -3.63 7.31
N ALA A 128 10.36 -2.40 6.84
CA ALA A 128 9.41 -1.71 5.97
C ALA A 128 9.16 -2.48 4.66
N ARG A 129 10.22 -2.84 3.95
CA ARG A 129 10.10 -3.60 2.69
C ARG A 129 9.49 -4.98 2.89
N LYS A 130 9.84 -5.70 3.96
CA LYS A 130 9.21 -6.98 4.28
C LYS A 130 7.71 -6.84 4.50
N GLY A 131 7.28 -5.81 5.24
CA GLY A 131 5.87 -5.49 5.42
C GLY A 131 5.17 -5.25 4.10
N GLN A 132 5.71 -4.38 3.25
CA GLN A 132 5.15 -4.11 1.93
C GLN A 132 5.09 -5.35 1.03
N THR A 133 6.15 -6.15 1.00
CA THR A 133 6.18 -7.37 0.20
C THR A 133 5.09 -8.35 0.61
N ARG A 134 4.84 -8.50 1.91
CA ARG A 134 3.74 -9.31 2.45
C ARG A 134 2.38 -8.74 2.04
N TYR A 135 2.19 -7.43 2.21
CA TYR A 135 0.94 -6.74 1.85
C TYR A 135 0.60 -6.92 0.37
N PHE A 136 1.53 -6.62 -0.54
CA PHE A 136 1.28 -6.74 -1.97
C PHE A 136 1.17 -8.19 -2.46
N ASN A 137 1.80 -9.15 -1.80
CA ASN A 137 1.54 -10.56 -2.07
C ASN A 137 0.12 -10.97 -1.68
N GLU A 138 -0.37 -10.57 -0.50
CA GLU A 138 -1.78 -10.82 -0.14
C GLU A 138 -2.73 -10.08 -1.10
N TYR A 139 -2.45 -8.83 -1.43
CA TYR A 139 -3.24 -8.06 -2.40
C TYR A 139 -3.35 -8.78 -3.75
N LYS A 140 -2.23 -9.29 -4.27
CA LYS A 140 -2.21 -10.10 -5.50
C LYS A 140 -3.09 -11.35 -5.41
N GLU A 141 -3.03 -12.06 -4.30
CA GLU A 141 -3.87 -13.27 -4.12
C GLU A 141 -5.35 -12.93 -3.98
N LEU A 142 -5.70 -11.83 -3.31
CA LEU A 142 -7.09 -11.37 -3.22
C LEU A 142 -7.63 -10.92 -4.57
N LEU A 143 -6.83 -10.24 -5.39
CA LEU A 143 -7.21 -9.90 -6.78
C LEU A 143 -7.50 -11.15 -7.62
N LYS A 144 -6.68 -12.20 -7.51
CA LYS A 144 -6.92 -13.47 -8.21
C LYS A 144 -8.22 -14.11 -7.78
N LYS A 145 -8.51 -14.13 -6.46
CA LYS A 145 -9.78 -14.66 -5.92
C LYS A 145 -10.98 -13.87 -6.43
N ALA A 146 -10.90 -12.53 -6.39
CA ALA A 146 -11.97 -11.66 -6.89
C ALA A 146 -12.25 -11.92 -8.38
N HIS A 147 -11.20 -12.02 -9.19
CA HIS A 147 -11.33 -12.30 -10.62
C HIS A 147 -11.93 -13.68 -10.90
N LYS A 148 -11.47 -14.72 -10.18
CA LYS A 148 -12.02 -16.06 -10.30
C LYS A 148 -13.52 -16.08 -9.97
N ASN A 149 -13.91 -15.44 -8.87
CA ASN A 149 -15.30 -15.34 -8.45
C ASN A 149 -16.17 -14.62 -9.51
N GLU A 150 -15.66 -13.53 -10.08
CA GLU A 150 -16.35 -12.81 -11.16
C GLU A 150 -16.57 -13.67 -12.41
N LEU A 151 -15.59 -14.51 -12.79
CA LEU A 151 -15.70 -15.43 -13.89
C LEU A 151 -16.70 -16.55 -13.61
N GLU A 152 -16.72 -17.08 -12.39
CA GLU A 152 -17.68 -18.10 -11.96
C GLU A 152 -19.11 -17.54 -11.92
N GLU A 153 -19.31 -16.34 -11.37
CA GLU A 153 -20.62 -15.65 -11.38
C GLU A 153 -21.15 -15.41 -12.82
N LYS A 154 -20.26 -15.06 -13.75
CA LYS A 154 -20.62 -14.91 -15.18
C LYS A 154 -20.96 -16.24 -15.85
N ARG A 155 -20.34 -17.35 -15.45
CA ARG A 155 -20.60 -18.70 -16.01
C ARG A 155 -21.87 -19.31 -15.45
N GLU A 156 -22.13 -19.09 -14.18
CA GLU A 156 -23.20 -19.81 -13.48
C GLU A 156 -24.52 -19.08 -13.57
N ASN A 157 -24.81 -18.04 -14.27
CA ASN A 157 -26.14 -17.40 -14.40
C ASN A 157 -27.15 -17.86 -13.32
N SER A 158 -26.69 -18.32 -12.15
CA SER A 158 -27.41 -19.12 -11.22
C SER A 158 -27.39 -18.61 -9.78
N LYS A 159 -28.57 -18.60 -9.24
CA LYS A 159 -29.15 -18.28 -7.95
C LYS A 159 -28.52 -18.92 -6.69
N LYS A 160 -27.25 -19.37 -6.66
CA LYS A 160 -26.71 -20.05 -5.47
C LYS A 160 -25.28 -19.63 -5.14
N ASN A 161 -25.12 -18.69 -4.27
CA ASN A 161 -24.32 -18.71 -3.03
C ASN A 161 -24.41 -17.32 -2.39
N ARG A 162 -25.46 -17.14 -1.63
CA ARG A 162 -25.62 -15.95 -0.77
C ARG A 162 -24.85 -16.20 0.53
N ILE A 163 -23.55 -15.90 0.55
CA ILE A 163 -22.94 -15.30 1.73
C ILE A 163 -23.76 -14.06 2.02
N ASN A 164 -23.96 -13.72 3.27
CA ASN A 164 -24.76 -12.58 3.67
C ASN A 164 -24.13 -11.26 3.15
N LYS A 165 -24.23 -11.07 1.82
CA LYS A 165 -23.68 -9.92 1.06
C LYS A 165 -24.38 -8.61 1.42
N ASN A 166 -25.42 -8.67 2.26
CA ASN A 166 -26.25 -7.53 2.57
C ASN A 166 -25.61 -6.54 3.56
N GLU A 167 -24.57 -6.95 4.29
CA GLU A 167 -23.88 -6.10 5.26
C GLU A 167 -22.71 -5.33 4.66
N ILE A 168 -22.13 -5.79 3.55
CA ILE A 168 -21.01 -5.12 2.88
C ILE A 168 -21.52 -4.34 1.68
N PRO A 169 -21.20 -3.04 1.56
CA PRO A 169 -21.64 -2.21 0.44
C PRO A 169 -21.25 -2.79 -0.93
N GLU A 170 -22.10 -2.60 -1.94
CA GLU A 170 -21.92 -3.20 -3.28
C GLU A 170 -20.61 -2.74 -3.97
N TYR A 171 -20.16 -1.52 -3.67
CA TYR A 171 -18.93 -0.97 -4.21
C TYR A 171 -17.67 -1.49 -3.51
N SER A 172 -17.78 -2.11 -2.35
CA SER A 172 -16.64 -2.58 -1.58
C SER A 172 -15.88 -3.71 -2.27
N PHE A 173 -14.55 -3.61 -2.27
CA PHE A 173 -13.67 -4.68 -2.73
C PHE A 173 -13.92 -5.99 -1.97
N TYR A 174 -14.20 -5.91 -0.67
CA TYR A 174 -14.47 -7.04 0.20
C TYR A 174 -15.67 -7.89 -0.24
N ARG A 175 -16.64 -7.28 -0.93
CA ARG A 175 -17.79 -7.99 -1.49
C ARG A 175 -17.43 -8.89 -2.67
N LYS A 176 -16.37 -8.55 -3.40
CA LYS A 176 -15.92 -9.27 -4.61
C LYS A 176 -15.05 -10.48 -4.28
N VAL A 177 -14.48 -10.53 -3.09
CA VAL A 177 -13.57 -11.60 -2.66
C VAL A 177 -14.35 -12.59 -1.79
N PRO A 178 -14.50 -13.85 -2.20
CA PRO A 178 -15.13 -14.86 -1.37
C PRO A 178 -14.22 -15.31 -0.23
N ASP A 179 -14.82 -15.82 0.84
CA ASP A 179 -14.15 -16.52 1.95
C ASP A 179 -13.01 -15.73 2.60
N LEU A 180 -13.23 -14.41 2.78
CA LEU A 180 -12.30 -13.61 3.56
C LEU A 180 -12.35 -14.02 5.05
N PRO A 181 -11.20 -14.02 5.75
CA PRO A 181 -11.17 -14.30 7.18
C PRO A 181 -12.04 -13.31 7.97
N LEU A 182 -12.79 -13.83 8.92
CA LEU A 182 -13.68 -13.05 9.78
C LEU A 182 -13.27 -13.19 11.24
N THR A 183 -13.44 -12.11 12.00
CA THR A 183 -13.37 -12.11 13.46
C THR A 183 -14.59 -11.38 14.00
N THR A 184 -15.38 -12.06 14.81
CA THR A 184 -16.55 -11.45 15.46
C THR A 184 -16.23 -11.23 16.93
N LEU A 185 -16.44 -10.00 17.39
CA LEU A 185 -16.24 -9.58 18.77
C LEU A 185 -17.57 -9.15 19.36
N ALA A 186 -17.93 -9.67 20.53
CA ALA A 186 -19.06 -9.16 21.30
C ALA A 186 -18.68 -7.84 21.99
N ARG A 187 -19.69 -7.11 22.47
CA ARG A 187 -19.43 -5.92 23.30
C ARG A 187 -18.60 -6.31 24.52
N GLY A 188 -17.51 -5.59 24.76
CA GLY A 188 -16.57 -5.84 25.85
C GLY A 188 -15.44 -6.82 25.51
N GLU A 189 -15.53 -7.54 24.39
CA GLU A 189 -14.41 -8.32 23.88
C GLU A 189 -13.43 -7.43 23.09
N TYR A 190 -12.19 -7.87 22.98
CA TYR A 190 -11.17 -7.21 22.21
C TYR A 190 -10.28 -8.22 21.47
N LEU A 191 -9.57 -7.72 20.48
CA LEU A 191 -8.59 -8.45 19.70
C LEU A 191 -7.26 -7.71 19.73
N GLU A 192 -6.18 -8.38 20.11
CA GLU A 192 -4.82 -7.91 19.92
C GLU A 192 -4.33 -8.35 18.53
N VAL A 193 -4.30 -7.41 17.58
CA VAL A 193 -4.09 -7.72 16.15
C VAL A 193 -2.70 -8.31 15.88
N LEU A 194 -1.65 -7.75 16.49
CA LEU A 194 -0.27 -8.17 16.21
C LEU A 194 0.04 -9.56 16.76
N SER A 195 -0.66 -10.02 17.80
CA SER A 195 -0.47 -11.37 18.35
C SER A 195 -0.88 -12.48 17.36
N GLN A 196 -1.72 -12.15 16.38
CA GLN A 196 -2.23 -13.07 15.36
C GLN A 196 -1.49 -12.98 14.03
N ALA A 197 -0.49 -12.12 13.91
CA ALA A 197 0.33 -12.09 12.71
C ALA A 197 1.13 -13.38 12.58
N ARG A 198 1.11 -14.02 11.40
CA ARG A 198 1.69 -15.37 11.16
C ARG A 198 3.16 -15.51 11.57
N ASN A 199 3.89 -14.42 11.58
CA ASN A 199 5.31 -14.35 11.91
C ASN A 199 5.57 -13.87 13.35
N MET A 200 4.55 -13.54 14.11
CA MET A 200 4.64 -13.12 15.51
C MET A 200 4.19 -14.27 16.40
N GLN A 201 5.15 -15.09 16.82
CA GLN A 201 4.87 -16.16 17.78
C GLN A 201 4.66 -15.53 19.16
N HIS A 202 3.42 -15.62 19.64
CA HIS A 202 2.97 -15.32 21.00
C HIS A 202 3.03 -13.85 21.47
N ALA A 203 1.88 -13.36 21.89
CA ALA A 203 1.66 -12.18 22.74
C ALA A 203 2.31 -10.86 22.25
N GLY A 204 1.87 -10.36 21.09
CA GLY A 204 2.24 -9.04 20.59
C GLY A 204 3.65 -8.96 20.00
N ALA A 205 3.92 -7.81 19.37
CA ALA A 205 5.23 -7.55 18.80
C ALA A 205 6.20 -7.08 19.89
N ARG A 206 7.10 -7.97 20.30
CA ARG A 206 8.18 -7.63 21.24
C ARG A 206 9.34 -7.00 20.49
N LEU A 207 9.67 -5.75 20.82
CA LEU A 207 10.78 -4.98 20.26
C LEU A 207 11.89 -4.85 21.30
N LYS A 208 13.07 -5.32 20.93
CA LYS A 208 14.31 -5.00 21.68
C LYS A 208 14.65 -3.51 21.47
N PRO A 209 15.54 -2.93 22.30
CA PRO A 209 16.02 -1.58 22.09
C PRO A 209 16.44 -1.31 20.65
N GLU A 210 16.06 -0.14 20.11
CA GLU A 210 16.35 0.33 18.75
C GLU A 210 15.72 -0.51 17.61
N GLN A 211 14.85 -1.46 17.90
CA GLN A 211 14.12 -2.16 16.86
C GLN A 211 12.88 -1.39 16.46
N LEU A 212 12.71 -1.26 15.14
CA LEU A 212 11.48 -0.82 14.49
C LEU A 212 10.54 -1.99 14.28
N LEU A 213 9.26 -1.74 14.43
CA LEU A 213 8.21 -2.50 13.77
C LEU A 213 7.31 -1.57 12.97
N THR A 214 7.09 -1.92 11.71
CA THR A 214 6.19 -1.22 10.82
C THR A 214 5.28 -2.21 10.10
N GLY A 215 4.10 -1.75 9.72
CA GLY A 215 3.17 -2.57 8.98
C GLY A 215 1.93 -1.82 8.53
N MET A 216 1.19 -2.48 7.66
CA MET A 216 -0.08 -2.01 7.14
C MET A 216 -1.06 -3.18 7.03
N PHE A 217 -2.32 -2.94 7.39
CA PHE A 217 -3.37 -3.93 7.18
C PHE A 217 -4.71 -3.26 6.90
N ASP A 218 -5.50 -3.91 6.07
CA ASP A 218 -6.82 -3.46 5.65
C ASP A 218 -7.90 -4.35 6.26
N PHE A 219 -9.05 -3.78 6.56
CA PHE A 219 -10.21 -4.48 7.09
C PHE A 219 -11.51 -3.78 6.71
N TYR A 220 -12.61 -4.50 6.87
CA TYR A 220 -13.95 -3.93 6.88
C TYR A 220 -14.62 -4.28 8.19
N THR A 221 -15.36 -3.36 8.78
CA THR A 221 -16.19 -3.62 9.95
C THR A 221 -17.62 -3.15 9.73
N ASN A 222 -18.58 -3.98 10.14
CA ASN A 222 -20.00 -3.68 9.97
C ASN A 222 -20.57 -2.73 11.06
N HIS A 223 -19.80 -2.47 12.12
CA HIS A 223 -20.14 -1.56 13.21
C HIS A 223 -18.89 -0.85 13.72
N PRO A 224 -19.02 0.30 14.41
CA PRO A 224 -17.89 1.05 14.92
C PRO A 224 -16.97 0.21 15.81
N VAL A 225 -15.68 0.23 15.49
CA VAL A 225 -14.61 -0.44 16.23
C VAL A 225 -13.58 0.61 16.63
N GLU A 226 -13.26 0.68 17.91
CA GLU A 226 -12.13 1.46 18.41
C GLU A 226 -10.84 0.70 18.15
N ILE A 227 -9.84 1.41 17.66
CA ILE A 227 -8.50 0.91 17.41
C ILE A 227 -7.54 1.70 18.26
N VAL A 228 -6.70 1.00 19.05
CA VAL A 228 -5.71 1.62 19.94
C VAL A 228 -4.33 1.06 19.62
N ILE A 229 -3.40 1.93 19.26
CA ILE A 229 -1.99 1.61 19.00
C ILE A 229 -1.19 2.09 20.21
N MET A 230 -0.39 1.21 20.82
CA MET A 230 0.30 1.52 22.07
C MET A 230 1.66 0.81 22.17
N MET A 231 2.57 1.42 22.91
CA MET A 231 3.82 0.82 23.38
C MET A 231 3.72 0.60 24.88
N CYS A 232 3.96 -0.63 25.35
CA CYS A 232 3.82 -0.97 26.76
C CYS A 232 4.88 -2.02 27.21
N ASN A 233 4.84 -2.39 28.47
CA ASN A 233 5.67 -3.49 28.96
C ASN A 233 5.21 -4.82 28.34
N PRO A 234 6.13 -5.79 28.12
CA PRO A 234 5.79 -7.06 27.46
C PRO A 234 4.64 -7.84 28.13
N GLU A 235 4.53 -7.76 29.45
CA GLU A 235 3.53 -8.50 30.24
C GLU A 235 2.31 -7.64 30.61
N GLU A 236 2.18 -6.45 30.02
CA GLU A 236 1.07 -5.54 30.32
C GLU A 236 -0.27 -6.13 29.84
N ASP A 237 -1.31 -5.94 30.64
CA ASP A 237 -2.69 -6.15 30.23
C ASP A 237 -3.08 -5.05 29.23
N VAL A 238 -3.14 -5.43 27.95
CA VAL A 238 -3.36 -4.47 26.84
C VAL A 238 -4.76 -3.84 26.90
N ASP A 239 -5.79 -4.54 27.37
CA ASP A 239 -7.12 -3.98 27.46
C ASP A 239 -7.19 -2.91 28.56
N LYS A 240 -6.65 -3.21 29.74
CA LYS A 240 -6.56 -2.24 30.83
C LYS A 240 -5.69 -1.04 30.39
N PHE A 241 -4.50 -1.30 29.83
CA PHE A 241 -3.60 -0.24 29.41
C PHE A 241 -4.18 0.65 28.31
N SER A 242 -4.98 0.09 27.39
CA SER A 242 -5.67 0.87 26.35
C SER A 242 -6.67 1.91 26.92
N ARG A 243 -7.17 1.71 28.14
CA ARG A 243 -8.12 2.61 28.80
C ARG A 243 -7.42 3.62 29.73
N GLU A 244 -6.38 3.20 30.41
CA GLU A 244 -5.73 3.93 31.51
C GLU A 244 -4.37 4.52 31.12
N GLY A 245 -3.78 4.04 30.00
CA GLY A 245 -2.47 4.49 29.53
C GLY A 245 -2.45 5.98 29.16
N ILE A 246 -1.32 6.62 29.40
CA ILE A 246 -1.13 8.01 29.01
C ILE A 246 -1.08 8.15 27.49
N LEU A 247 -1.63 9.25 26.99
CA LEU A 247 -1.50 9.60 25.57
C LEU A 247 -0.11 10.21 25.32
N LEU A 248 0.71 9.61 24.46
CA LEU A 248 2.02 10.15 24.15
C LEU A 248 1.88 11.36 23.21
N PRO A 249 2.66 12.43 23.46
CA PRO A 249 2.71 13.56 22.54
C PRO A 249 3.34 13.14 21.22
N MET A 250 3.05 13.89 20.15
CA MET A 250 3.80 13.80 18.90
C MET A 250 5.22 14.30 19.12
N ASP A 251 6.15 13.81 18.32
CA ASP A 251 7.49 14.37 18.17
C ASP A 251 7.46 15.62 17.25
N GLU A 252 8.63 16.10 16.83
CA GLU A 252 8.76 17.25 15.93
C GLU A 252 8.19 17.04 14.53
N HIS A 253 7.98 15.76 14.14
CA HIS A 253 7.35 15.36 12.88
C HIS A 253 5.93 14.83 13.16
N PRO A 254 4.90 15.66 13.05
CA PRO A 254 3.54 15.30 13.47
C PRO A 254 2.86 14.35 12.47
N LEU A 255 3.43 13.18 12.29
CA LEU A 255 2.98 12.14 11.35
C LEU A 255 2.00 11.17 12.03
N ARG A 256 0.79 11.68 12.34
CA ARG A 256 -0.27 10.92 12.99
C ARG A 256 -1.63 11.49 12.65
N GLY A 257 -2.63 10.62 12.42
CA GLY A 257 -3.99 11.07 12.17
C GLY A 257 -4.88 10.04 11.49
N THR A 258 -6.15 10.40 11.30
CA THR A 258 -7.14 9.63 10.54
C THR A 258 -7.48 10.37 9.26
N TYR A 259 -7.33 9.69 8.14
CA TYR A 259 -7.46 10.22 6.78
C TYR A 259 -8.49 9.41 6.00
N ARG A 260 -9.46 10.08 5.37
CA ARG A 260 -10.50 9.40 4.57
C ARG A 260 -10.05 9.18 3.14
N ASN A 261 -10.53 8.08 2.54
CA ASN A 261 -10.29 7.76 1.13
C ASN A 261 -8.79 7.67 0.79
N ALA A 262 -8.08 6.79 1.50
CA ALA A 262 -6.62 6.70 1.46
C ALA A 262 -6.07 5.87 0.28
N ASP A 263 -6.75 5.88 -0.87
CA ASP A 263 -6.23 5.39 -2.14
C ASP A 263 -6.28 6.51 -3.18
N LEU A 264 -5.19 6.70 -3.90
CA LEU A 264 -5.06 7.69 -4.96
C LEU A 264 -4.85 7.00 -6.31
N THR A 265 -5.80 7.20 -7.22
CA THR A 265 -5.71 6.65 -8.58
C THR A 265 -5.32 7.73 -9.57
N TYR A 266 -4.12 7.64 -10.12
CA TYR A 266 -3.58 8.49 -11.18
C TYR A 266 -3.86 7.84 -12.53
N ILE A 267 -4.75 8.44 -13.31
CA ILE A 267 -5.13 7.94 -14.65
C ILE A 267 -4.43 8.80 -15.69
N VAL A 268 -3.47 8.23 -16.39
CA VAL A 268 -2.82 8.90 -17.52
C VAL A 268 -3.81 9.09 -18.66
N LYS A 269 -4.13 10.36 -19.00
CA LYS A 269 -5.22 10.70 -19.90
C LYS A 269 -5.05 10.20 -21.34
N LYS A 270 -3.80 10.12 -21.80
CA LYS A 270 -3.46 9.67 -23.17
C LYS A 270 -2.44 8.55 -23.12
N PRO A 271 -2.48 7.59 -24.05
CA PRO A 271 -1.44 6.57 -24.12
C PRO A 271 -0.05 7.20 -24.19
N VAL A 272 0.87 6.66 -23.37
CA VAL A 272 2.26 7.07 -23.39
C VAL A 272 2.87 6.59 -24.70
N GLN A 273 3.11 7.53 -25.62
CA GLN A 273 3.81 7.30 -26.88
C GLN A 273 5.20 7.88 -26.75
N MET A 274 6.19 7.09 -27.13
CA MET A 274 7.59 7.45 -26.97
C MET A 274 8.29 7.45 -28.31
N LYS A 275 9.00 8.54 -28.57
CA LYS A 275 10.03 8.59 -29.64
C LYS A 275 11.41 8.33 -29.03
N TRP A 276 12.35 7.95 -29.86
CA TRP A 276 13.74 7.85 -29.44
C TRP A 276 14.19 9.13 -28.72
N TYR A 277 14.98 8.98 -27.67
CA TYR A 277 15.49 10.08 -26.83
C TYR A 277 14.46 10.88 -26.02
N GLN A 278 13.22 10.46 -25.99
CA GLN A 278 12.22 11.07 -25.12
C GLN A 278 12.13 10.34 -23.79
N ALA A 279 11.81 11.10 -22.76
CA ALA A 279 11.38 10.59 -21.47
C ALA A 279 10.12 11.34 -21.07
N LYS A 280 9.22 10.65 -20.37
CA LYS A 280 8.06 11.23 -19.70
C LYS A 280 8.10 10.89 -18.23
N ALA A 281 7.62 11.78 -17.39
CA ALA A 281 7.67 11.58 -15.95
C ALA A 281 6.38 12.00 -15.26
N LEU A 282 6.16 11.45 -14.09
CA LEU A 282 5.12 11.83 -13.14
C LEU A 282 5.70 11.83 -11.74
N CYS A 283 5.59 12.94 -11.03
CA CYS A 283 5.95 13.02 -9.62
C CYS A 283 4.80 12.52 -8.75
N MET A 284 5.10 11.75 -7.71
CA MET A 284 4.12 11.20 -6.77
C MET A 284 4.63 11.32 -5.33
N ALA A 285 3.71 11.47 -4.38
CA ALA A 285 3.99 11.67 -2.97
C ALA A 285 4.92 12.88 -2.70
N SER A 286 4.66 13.99 -3.38
CA SER A 286 5.38 15.26 -3.26
C SER A 286 4.53 16.28 -2.53
N SER A 287 5.18 17.27 -1.92
CA SER A 287 4.51 18.47 -1.39
C SER A 287 3.79 19.28 -2.47
N ASP A 288 4.27 19.17 -3.71
CA ASP A 288 3.63 19.78 -4.88
C ASP A 288 2.50 18.90 -5.45
N ASP A 289 2.39 17.67 -4.98
CA ASP A 289 1.23 16.83 -5.21
C ASP A 289 0.06 17.47 -4.45
N PRO A 290 -1.01 17.93 -5.13
CA PRO A 290 -2.11 18.61 -4.47
C PRO A 290 -2.85 17.68 -3.48
N TYR A 291 -2.39 16.45 -3.31
CA TYR A 291 -3.08 15.37 -2.64
C TYR A 291 -2.33 14.77 -1.45
N TYR A 292 -1.48 15.53 -0.76
CA TYR A 292 -1.21 15.14 0.62
C TYR A 292 -2.53 15.11 1.39
N LEU A 293 -2.88 13.92 1.88
CA LEU A 293 -4.15 13.74 2.56
C LEU A 293 -4.22 14.62 3.80
N THR A 294 -5.34 15.31 3.94
CA THR A 294 -5.67 16.07 5.15
C THR A 294 -6.64 15.26 5.98
N GLY A 295 -6.39 15.17 7.27
CA GLY A 295 -7.18 14.41 8.23
C GLY A 295 -7.26 15.11 9.59
N ILE A 296 -7.62 14.34 10.59
CA ILE A 296 -7.75 14.81 11.98
C ILE A 296 -6.94 13.88 12.88
N ASP A 297 -6.11 14.45 13.75
CA ASP A 297 -5.57 13.74 14.90
C ASP A 297 -6.65 13.64 15.98
N SER A 298 -7.27 12.47 16.13
CA SER A 298 -8.36 12.22 17.07
C SER A 298 -7.97 12.44 18.54
N MET A 299 -6.66 12.33 18.85
CA MET A 299 -6.15 12.52 20.21
C MET A 299 -6.08 14.00 20.61
N THR A 300 -5.99 14.91 19.63
CA THR A 300 -5.90 16.36 19.86
C THR A 300 -7.07 17.14 19.26
N GLY A 301 -7.85 16.54 18.37
CA GLY A 301 -8.91 17.19 17.60
C GLY A 301 -8.39 18.17 16.53
N LYS A 302 -7.09 18.24 16.29
CA LYS A 302 -6.48 19.16 15.32
C LYS A 302 -6.42 18.56 13.93
N THR A 303 -6.52 19.43 12.93
CA THR A 303 -6.23 19.07 11.54
C THR A 303 -4.75 18.67 11.40
N THR A 304 -4.51 17.61 10.65
CA THR A 304 -3.17 17.10 10.35
C THR A 304 -3.05 16.80 8.85
N GLN A 305 -1.83 16.79 8.34
CA GLN A 305 -1.53 16.44 6.96
C GLN A 305 -0.55 15.27 6.91
N ASN A 306 -0.83 14.28 6.05
CA ASN A 306 0.03 13.12 5.87
C ASN A 306 1.19 13.48 4.93
N HIS A 307 2.25 14.08 5.47
CA HIS A 307 3.46 14.41 4.71
C HIS A 307 4.12 13.13 4.18
N GLY A 308 4.18 13.00 2.85
CA GLY A 308 4.67 11.78 2.18
C GLY A 308 3.61 10.71 1.93
N ASN A 309 2.35 10.92 2.37
CA ASN A 309 1.24 10.00 2.14
C ASN A 309 1.55 8.54 2.53
N TYR A 310 2.25 8.32 3.65
CA TYR A 310 2.50 6.97 4.16
C TYR A 310 1.19 6.24 4.48
N GLY A 311 1.11 4.97 4.10
CA GLY A 311 -0.11 4.16 4.22
C GLY A 311 -1.16 4.41 3.12
N VAL A 312 -0.96 5.41 2.28
CA VAL A 312 -1.77 5.64 1.07
C VAL A 312 -1.35 4.64 -0.02
N VAL A 313 -2.32 4.01 -0.69
CA VAL A 313 -2.05 3.16 -1.84
C VAL A 313 -2.26 3.96 -3.12
N TYR A 314 -1.23 4.01 -3.94
CA TYR A 314 -1.23 4.66 -5.25
C TYR A 314 -1.49 3.66 -6.35
N HIS A 315 -2.40 3.98 -7.24
CA HIS A 315 -2.73 3.26 -8.46
C HIS A 315 -2.36 4.11 -9.66
N LEU A 316 -1.25 3.82 -10.31
CA LEU A 316 -0.86 4.50 -11.55
C LEU A 316 -1.37 3.71 -12.75
N VAL A 317 -2.49 4.16 -13.31
CA VAL A 317 -3.16 3.53 -14.47
C VAL A 317 -2.74 4.25 -15.74
N TYR A 318 -2.16 3.49 -16.67
CA TYR A 318 -1.66 4.06 -17.91
C TYR A 318 -1.74 3.07 -19.08
N SER A 319 -1.59 3.60 -20.28
CA SER A 319 -1.41 2.79 -21.47
C SER A 319 -0.09 3.17 -22.11
N VAL A 320 0.58 2.21 -22.74
CA VAL A 320 1.71 2.47 -23.62
C VAL A 320 1.35 2.06 -25.04
N ALA A 321 1.85 2.80 -26.03
CA ALA A 321 1.66 2.49 -27.43
C ALA A 321 2.93 2.89 -28.22
N GLY A 322 3.26 2.13 -29.28
CA GLY A 322 4.41 2.41 -30.11
C GLY A 322 5.06 1.16 -30.68
N GLU A 323 6.20 1.36 -31.32
CA GLU A 323 6.95 0.29 -31.99
C GLU A 323 8.13 -0.21 -31.16
N HIS A 324 8.52 0.57 -30.14
CA HIS A 324 9.70 0.31 -29.33
C HIS A 324 9.33 -0.17 -27.94
N PRO A 325 10.19 -0.99 -27.30
CA PRO A 325 10.03 -1.34 -25.89
C PRO A 325 10.03 -0.08 -25.02
N ILE A 326 9.01 0.05 -24.17
CA ILE A 326 8.87 1.15 -23.21
C ILE A 326 9.12 0.59 -21.83
N GLN A 327 10.01 1.23 -21.09
CA GLN A 327 10.28 0.89 -19.68
C GLN A 327 9.61 1.89 -18.76
N LEU A 328 9.00 1.38 -17.69
CA LEU A 328 8.65 2.15 -16.50
C LEU A 328 9.79 2.01 -15.49
N GLY A 329 10.37 3.13 -15.11
CA GLY A 329 11.39 3.21 -14.07
C GLY A 329 10.93 4.10 -12.91
N ILE A 330 11.54 3.90 -11.74
CA ILE A 330 11.32 4.74 -10.55
C ILE A 330 12.61 5.48 -10.23
N ASN A 331 12.49 6.79 -9.98
CA ASN A 331 13.53 7.64 -9.45
C ASN A 331 13.22 8.03 -8.00
N PRO A 332 14.18 7.83 -7.07
CA PRO A 332 14.02 8.18 -5.66
C PRO A 332 14.35 9.67 -5.42
N TRP A 333 13.60 10.56 -5.98
CA TRP A 333 13.93 11.99 -6.00
C TRP A 333 14.08 12.61 -4.62
N GLY A 334 13.35 12.13 -3.63
CA GLY A 334 13.45 12.63 -2.25
C GLY A 334 14.63 12.10 -1.45
N GLY A 335 15.39 11.13 -1.97
CA GLY A 335 16.53 10.52 -1.27
C GLY A 335 16.45 8.99 -1.22
N GLU A 336 17.00 8.40 -0.17
CA GLU A 336 17.07 6.95 -0.01
C GLU A 336 15.70 6.28 -0.07
N PHE A 337 15.58 5.24 -0.93
CA PHE A 337 14.35 4.51 -1.16
C PHE A 337 14.58 3.00 -1.20
N TYR A 338 13.72 2.25 -0.51
CA TYR A 338 13.75 0.79 -0.47
C TYR A 338 12.33 0.24 -0.25
N GLY A 339 11.64 -0.09 -1.31
CA GLY A 339 10.24 -0.47 -1.27
C GLY A 339 9.87 -1.63 -2.17
N THR A 340 8.58 -1.92 -2.20
CA THR A 340 7.96 -2.93 -3.04
C THR A 340 6.68 -2.35 -3.62
N GLY A 341 6.38 -2.68 -4.87
CA GLY A 341 5.12 -2.41 -5.52
C GLY A 341 4.59 -3.64 -6.27
N MET A 342 3.54 -3.45 -7.02
CA MET A 342 2.96 -4.48 -7.87
C MET A 342 2.66 -3.89 -9.25
N MET A 343 3.04 -4.60 -10.29
CA MET A 343 2.70 -4.28 -11.68
C MET A 343 1.61 -5.22 -12.17
N ILE A 344 0.57 -4.67 -12.77
CA ILE A 344 -0.46 -5.42 -13.50
C ILE A 344 -0.38 -5.03 -14.96
N SER A 345 -0.22 -6.00 -15.84
CA SER A 345 -0.21 -5.80 -17.28
C SER A 345 -0.64 -7.08 -17.98
N GLU A 346 -1.43 -6.96 -19.05
CA GLU A 346 -1.91 -8.09 -19.85
C GLU A 346 -2.52 -9.24 -19.01
N GLY A 347 -3.29 -8.88 -17.97
CA GLY A 347 -3.96 -9.84 -17.08
C GLY A 347 -3.04 -10.55 -16.09
N LYS A 348 -1.77 -10.15 -15.98
CA LYS A 348 -0.80 -10.72 -15.04
C LYS A 348 -0.40 -9.70 -13.99
N ALA A 349 -0.31 -10.15 -12.73
CA ALA A 349 0.18 -9.35 -11.62
C ALA A 349 1.55 -9.87 -11.16
N ALA A 350 2.53 -8.97 -11.06
CA ALA A 350 3.88 -9.26 -10.60
C ALA A 350 4.29 -8.32 -9.47
N ILE A 351 4.92 -8.87 -8.43
CA ILE A 351 5.53 -8.07 -7.37
C ILE A 351 6.85 -7.51 -7.89
N VAL A 352 7.06 -6.22 -7.70
CA VAL A 352 8.27 -5.49 -8.11
C VAL A 352 8.98 -4.94 -6.89
N ASN A 353 10.23 -5.32 -6.75
CA ASN A 353 11.12 -4.78 -5.74
C ASN A 353 11.83 -3.54 -6.27
N ILE A 354 11.89 -2.47 -5.46
CA ILE A 354 12.47 -1.18 -5.82
C ILE A 354 13.47 -0.76 -4.71
N PRO A 355 14.76 -0.78 -4.98
CA PRO A 355 15.44 -1.33 -6.14
C PRO A 355 15.42 -2.85 -6.16
N GLY A 356 15.60 -3.43 -7.36
CA GLY A 356 15.54 -4.88 -7.54
C GLY A 356 16.65 -5.65 -6.84
N LYS A 357 17.89 -5.18 -6.91
CA LYS A 357 19.08 -5.91 -6.47
C LYS A 357 19.78 -5.34 -5.24
N ASN A 358 19.80 -4.03 -5.06
CA ASN A 358 20.51 -3.37 -3.95
C ASN A 358 19.64 -3.20 -2.73
N LEU A 359 20.25 -2.87 -1.59
CA LEU A 359 19.51 -2.58 -0.36
C LEU A 359 18.65 -1.34 -0.49
N PHE A 360 19.19 -0.28 -1.06
CA PHE A 360 18.46 0.94 -1.41
C PHE A 360 19.24 1.71 -2.49
N PHE A 361 18.57 2.66 -3.11
CA PHE A 361 19.18 3.67 -3.96
C PHE A 361 18.69 5.05 -3.49
N GLY A 362 19.42 6.12 -3.72
CA GLY A 362 19.11 7.32 -3.00
C GLY A 362 19.79 8.59 -3.47
N LYS A 363 20.45 8.49 -4.60
CA LYS A 363 20.88 9.70 -5.29
C LYS A 363 19.73 10.15 -6.17
N GLY A 364 19.32 11.40 -6.10
CA GLY A 364 18.19 11.94 -6.86
C GLY A 364 18.29 11.80 -8.39
N ASP A 365 19.45 11.42 -8.92
CA ASP A 365 19.71 11.19 -10.34
C ASP A 365 19.62 9.71 -10.77
N GLU A 366 19.34 8.79 -9.86
CA GLU A 366 19.28 7.34 -10.15
C GLU A 366 17.87 6.91 -10.57
N VAL A 367 17.76 5.99 -11.55
CA VAL A 367 16.49 5.37 -11.97
C VAL A 367 16.64 3.86 -11.98
N ASP A 368 15.76 3.14 -11.30
CA ASP A 368 15.62 1.69 -11.36
C ASP A 368 14.47 1.32 -12.31
N ASP A 369 14.75 0.46 -13.29
CA ASP A 369 13.74 -0.02 -14.22
C ASP A 369 12.89 -1.11 -13.56
N VAL A 370 11.65 -0.78 -13.28
CA VAL A 370 10.75 -1.70 -12.56
C VAL A 370 9.95 -2.60 -13.49
N PHE A 371 9.72 -2.16 -14.72
CA PHE A 371 8.97 -2.96 -15.70
C PHE A 371 9.23 -2.57 -17.14
N THR A 372 9.26 -3.57 -18.05
CA THR A 372 9.39 -3.37 -19.50
C THR A 372 8.12 -3.78 -20.23
N HIS A 373 7.55 -2.88 -20.99
CA HIS A 373 6.47 -3.16 -21.94
C HIS A 373 7.05 -3.31 -23.35
N LEU A 374 6.63 -4.35 -24.05
CA LEU A 374 7.00 -4.64 -25.43
C LEU A 374 5.80 -4.39 -26.36
N PRO A 375 5.41 -3.12 -26.60
CA PRO A 375 4.31 -2.83 -27.49
C PRO A 375 4.72 -3.18 -28.93
N ASN A 376 4.02 -4.12 -29.53
CA ASN A 376 4.21 -4.51 -30.91
C ASN A 376 3.08 -3.91 -31.75
N HIS A 377 3.17 -2.62 -32.07
CA HIS A 377 2.13 -1.82 -32.75
C HIS A 377 0.75 -1.82 -32.06
N LYS A 378 0.67 -2.40 -30.86
CA LYS A 378 -0.57 -2.48 -30.06
C LYS A 378 -0.45 -1.60 -28.85
N ARG A 379 -1.63 -1.19 -28.36
CA ARG A 379 -1.76 -0.55 -27.06
C ARG A 379 -1.73 -1.61 -25.97
N ILE A 380 -0.89 -1.41 -24.97
CA ILE A 380 -0.85 -2.20 -23.73
C ILE A 380 -1.35 -1.33 -22.59
N ASP A 381 -2.36 -1.81 -21.90
CA ASP A 381 -2.86 -1.18 -20.68
C ASP A 381 -2.16 -1.80 -19.46
N ALA A 382 -1.76 -0.96 -18.51
CA ALA A 382 -1.02 -1.38 -17.32
C ALA A 382 -1.41 -0.55 -16.11
N GLU A 383 -1.15 -1.12 -14.93
CA GLU A 383 -1.33 -0.49 -13.64
C GLU A 383 -0.13 -0.78 -12.75
N PHE A 384 0.47 0.26 -12.18
CA PHE A 384 1.50 0.14 -11.16
C PHE A 384 0.90 0.54 -9.81
N ILE A 385 0.91 -0.38 -8.84
CA ILE A 385 0.36 -0.18 -7.50
C ILE A 385 1.50 -0.16 -6.51
N TRP A 386 1.57 0.86 -5.67
CA TRP A 386 2.57 0.99 -4.65
C TRP A 386 2.06 1.81 -3.46
N SER A 387 2.80 1.81 -2.38
CA SER A 387 2.57 2.68 -1.22
C SER A 387 3.91 3.21 -0.74
N PRO A 388 4.02 4.45 -0.24
CA PRO A 388 5.22 4.93 0.39
C PRO A 388 5.69 3.99 1.50
N PRO A 389 6.91 3.43 1.41
CA PRO A 389 7.43 2.57 2.47
C PRO A 389 7.90 3.42 3.65
N GLY A 390 7.58 3.01 4.85
CA GLY A 390 8.23 3.58 6.03
C GLY A 390 9.76 3.48 5.92
N ALA A 391 10.50 4.40 6.48
CA ALA A 391 11.96 4.51 6.39
C ALA A 391 12.50 4.75 4.96
N SER A 392 11.73 5.35 4.09
CA SER A 392 12.17 5.80 2.75
C SER A 392 11.78 7.24 2.52
N ASN A 393 12.63 7.96 1.80
CA ASN A 393 12.40 9.38 1.50
C ASN A 393 11.48 9.54 0.28
N LEU A 394 10.72 10.61 0.28
CA LEU A 394 9.79 10.98 -0.76
C LEU A 394 10.09 12.42 -1.23
N PRO A 395 9.71 12.83 -2.42
CA PRO A 395 8.88 12.15 -3.42
C PRO A 395 9.62 11.12 -4.26
N ILE A 396 8.84 10.37 -5.07
CA ILE A 396 9.37 9.57 -6.19
C ILE A 396 8.89 10.13 -7.52
N ARG A 397 9.63 9.80 -8.61
CA ARG A 397 9.16 9.99 -9.99
C ARG A 397 9.02 8.66 -10.70
N ALA A 398 7.88 8.44 -11.34
CA ALA A 398 7.72 7.41 -12.35
C ALA A 398 8.20 7.94 -13.70
N PHE A 399 9.10 7.20 -14.40
CA PHE A 399 9.61 7.55 -15.70
C PHE A 399 9.25 6.51 -16.75
N TRP A 400 8.78 6.98 -17.89
CA TRP A 400 8.68 6.16 -19.10
C TRP A 400 9.79 6.53 -20.05
N THR A 401 10.56 5.53 -20.50
CA THR A 401 11.65 5.70 -21.45
C THR A 401 11.62 4.59 -22.50
N VAL A 402 12.20 4.83 -23.68
CA VAL A 402 12.42 3.78 -24.66
C VAL A 402 13.68 3.01 -24.26
N ASN A 403 13.57 1.69 -24.17
CA ASN A 403 14.73 0.83 -23.95
C ASN A 403 15.62 0.88 -25.19
N ARG A 404 16.83 1.38 -25.06
CA ARG A 404 17.90 1.04 -25.98
C ARG A 404 18.30 -0.39 -25.66
N LEU A 405 17.82 -1.35 -26.44
CA LEU A 405 18.53 -2.61 -26.54
C LEU A 405 19.94 -2.21 -27.00
N GLU A 406 20.87 -2.09 -26.09
CA GLU A 406 22.28 -2.00 -26.44
C GLU A 406 22.57 -3.26 -27.22
N ASN A 407 22.75 -3.07 -28.53
CA ASN A 407 23.44 -4.03 -29.37
C ASN A 407 24.90 -4.12 -28.89
N SER A 408 25.12 -4.63 -27.67
CA SER A 408 26.42 -5.10 -27.24
C SER A 408 26.67 -6.50 -27.81
N LYS A 409 26.62 -6.60 -29.14
CA LYS A 409 27.24 -7.69 -29.85
C LYS A 409 28.02 -7.09 -31.01
N LYS A 410 29.31 -7.18 -30.88
CA LYS A 410 30.40 -6.98 -31.84
C LYS A 410 31.21 -5.69 -31.66
N SER A 411 32.24 -5.79 -30.93
CA SER A 411 33.62 -5.64 -31.51
C SER A 411 34.57 -6.43 -30.64
#